data_e8200a30d6fd972e692d865db38db6e7
#
_entry.id   e8200a30d6fd972e692d865db38db6e7
#
_cell.length_a   1.000
_cell.length_b   1.000
_cell.length_c   1.000
_cell.angle_alpha   90.00
_cell.angle_beta   90.00
_cell.angle_gamma   90.00
#
_symmetry.space_group_name_H-M   'P 1'
#
loop_
_entity.id
_entity.type
_entity.pdbx_description
1 polymer ?
#
loop_
_entity_poly.entity_id
_entity_poly.type
_entity_poly.pdbx_seq_one_letter_code
_entity_poly.pdbx_strand_id
1 'polypeptide(L)'
;MLQLPLHFWLFFAIFSVCLGACVGSFLNVCIYRIPLEQSVVKPRSHCMSCGKLIPWYHNLPILSYFICRGKCFNCKAPFSFRYAFVELFTALSFVLVVAAYPPIGGHTIWGITPITFPTLVFIYWIFISGLIVATFVDFDHYIIPDSVSIGGSVAGILFSFLVPELHGQAIWWQGGLYGIIGFAAGFVPLQVLRLVFTWYFRKRGRIEKDDYAMGFGDVKLMGAVGAFLGFKAAAFTVLAGALLGTLVA
;
A
#
# COMPACT_ATOMS: atom_id res chain seq x y z
N MET A 1 15.28 31.56 -0.32
CA MET A 1 14.43 30.40 0.09
C MET A 1 12.98 30.84 -0.05
N LEU A 2 12.29 30.43 -1.10
CA LEU A 2 10.83 30.64 -1.24
C LEU A 2 10.14 29.65 -0.31
N GLN A 3 9.86 30.06 0.92
CA GLN A 3 8.95 29.32 1.77
C GLN A 3 7.55 29.47 1.18
N LEU A 4 6.94 28.38 0.74
CA LEU A 4 5.54 28.44 0.35
C LEU A 4 4.72 28.92 1.54
N PRO A 5 3.77 29.83 1.32
CA PRO A 5 2.96 30.37 2.40
C PRO A 5 2.14 29.26 3.08
N LEU A 6 1.87 29.40 4.37
CA LEU A 6 1.18 28.44 5.22
C LEU A 6 -0.16 27.96 4.62
N HIS A 7 -0.88 28.84 3.93
CA HIS A 7 -2.14 28.50 3.28
C HIS A 7 -1.99 27.45 2.16
N PHE A 8 -0.85 27.42 1.48
CA PHE A 8 -0.57 26.41 0.45
C PHE A 8 -0.37 25.02 1.06
N TRP A 9 0.33 24.97 2.20
CA TRP A 9 0.49 23.72 2.96
C TRP A 9 -0.84 23.19 3.49
N LEU A 10 -1.66 24.07 4.06
CA LEU A 10 -2.98 23.70 4.56
C LEU A 10 -3.86 23.17 3.41
N PHE A 11 -3.79 23.78 2.23
CA PHE A 11 -4.52 23.30 1.06
C PHE A 11 -4.11 21.87 0.69
N PHE A 12 -2.80 21.59 0.56
CA PHE A 12 -2.32 20.25 0.22
C PHE A 12 -2.62 19.23 1.32
N ALA A 13 -2.52 19.60 2.58
CA ALA A 13 -2.85 18.71 3.69
C ALA A 13 -4.35 18.36 3.68
N ILE A 14 -5.23 19.35 3.56
CA ILE A 14 -6.69 19.12 3.50
C ILE A 14 -7.05 18.29 2.26
N PHE A 15 -6.49 18.62 1.10
CA PHE A 15 -6.69 17.85 -0.13
C PHE A 15 -6.28 16.39 0.05
N SER A 16 -5.11 16.14 0.68
CA SER A 16 -4.60 14.78 0.94
C SER A 16 -5.49 14.01 1.90
N VAL A 17 -6.02 14.67 2.95
CA VAL A 17 -6.98 14.05 3.88
C VAL A 17 -8.25 13.65 3.13
N CYS A 18 -8.83 14.56 2.36
CA CYS A 18 -10.07 14.29 1.64
C CYS A 18 -9.89 13.18 0.60
N LEU A 19 -8.82 13.27 -0.21
CA LEU A 19 -8.52 12.27 -1.23
C LEU A 19 -8.19 10.91 -0.58
N GLY A 20 -7.35 10.91 0.45
CA GLY A 20 -6.98 9.69 1.16
C GLY A 20 -8.16 9.00 1.83
N ALA A 21 -9.09 9.77 2.41
CA ALA A 21 -10.31 9.22 2.97
C ALA A 21 -11.23 8.60 1.88
N CYS A 22 -11.38 9.27 0.72
CA CYS A 22 -12.13 8.73 -0.42
C CYS A 22 -11.49 7.46 -0.99
N VAL A 23 -10.16 7.46 -1.15
CA VAL A 23 -9.42 6.27 -1.57
C VAL A 23 -9.58 5.16 -0.52
N GLY A 24 -9.43 5.45 0.76
CA GLY A 24 -9.61 4.49 1.85
C GLY A 24 -10.99 3.82 1.84
N SER A 25 -12.04 4.58 1.53
CA SER A 25 -13.38 4.01 1.35
C SER A 25 -13.44 3.02 0.18
N PHE A 26 -12.74 3.30 -0.92
CA PHE A 26 -12.60 2.36 -2.03
C PHE A 26 -11.72 1.16 -1.66
N LEU A 27 -10.64 1.36 -0.89
CA LEU A 27 -9.78 0.26 -0.43
C LEU A 27 -10.57 -0.75 0.43
N ASN A 28 -11.53 -0.31 1.23
CA ASN A 28 -12.43 -1.22 1.96
C ASN A 28 -13.18 -2.17 1.01
N VAL A 29 -13.61 -1.68 -0.15
CA VAL A 29 -14.23 -2.53 -1.18
C VAL A 29 -13.21 -3.50 -1.77
N CYS A 30 -11.99 -3.05 -2.04
CA CYS A 30 -10.92 -3.89 -2.55
C CYS A 30 -10.54 -5.00 -1.56
N ILE A 31 -10.36 -4.66 -0.27
CA ILE A 31 -10.03 -5.60 0.81
C ILE A 31 -11.07 -6.71 0.91
N TYR A 32 -12.36 -6.38 0.78
CA TYR A 32 -13.43 -7.36 0.86
C TYR A 32 -13.57 -8.20 -0.42
N ARG A 33 -13.48 -7.58 -1.61
CA ARG A 33 -13.86 -8.22 -2.87
C ARG A 33 -12.72 -8.94 -3.59
N ILE A 34 -11.48 -8.45 -3.49
CA ILE A 34 -10.34 -9.04 -4.21
C ILE A 34 -10.11 -10.51 -3.78
N PRO A 35 -10.10 -10.86 -2.47
CA PRO A 35 -9.92 -12.26 -2.06
C PRO A 35 -11.04 -13.19 -2.51
N LEU A 36 -12.24 -12.63 -2.74
CA LEU A 36 -13.42 -13.38 -3.21
C LEU A 36 -13.54 -13.39 -4.74
N GLU A 37 -12.55 -12.88 -5.45
CA GLU A 37 -12.52 -12.75 -6.93
C GLU A 37 -13.73 -11.99 -7.50
N GLN A 38 -14.31 -11.07 -6.69
CA GLN A 38 -15.46 -10.28 -7.07
C GLN A 38 -15.06 -8.97 -7.73
N SER A 39 -15.91 -8.45 -8.62
CA SER A 39 -15.69 -7.15 -9.24
C SER A 39 -15.69 -6.02 -8.20
N VAL A 40 -14.62 -5.23 -8.20
CA VAL A 40 -14.49 -4.04 -7.32
C VAL A 40 -15.36 -2.86 -7.80
N VAL A 41 -15.89 -2.93 -9.03
CA VAL A 41 -16.68 -1.85 -9.65
C VAL A 41 -18.18 -2.07 -9.48
N LYS A 42 -18.65 -3.31 -9.64
CA LYS A 42 -20.07 -3.68 -9.56
C LYS A 42 -20.28 -4.86 -8.61
N PRO A 43 -21.39 -4.89 -7.87
CA PRO A 43 -22.40 -3.86 -7.68
C PRO A 43 -21.92 -2.67 -6.85
N ARG A 44 -22.68 -1.57 -6.79
CA ARG A 44 -22.41 -0.43 -5.89
C ARG A 44 -22.46 -0.87 -4.44
N SER A 45 -21.91 -0.02 -3.54
CA SER A 45 -21.94 -0.27 -2.09
C SER A 45 -23.36 -0.50 -1.59
N HIS A 46 -23.58 -1.59 -0.89
CA HIS A 46 -24.87 -2.00 -0.33
C HIS A 46 -24.69 -2.58 1.07
N CYS A 47 -25.75 -2.59 1.85
CA CYS A 47 -25.75 -3.18 3.17
C CYS A 47 -25.75 -4.71 3.04
N MET A 48 -24.79 -5.39 3.68
CA MET A 48 -24.68 -6.84 3.64
C MET A 48 -25.87 -7.56 4.31
N SER A 49 -26.57 -6.89 5.26
CA SER A 49 -27.69 -7.48 5.97
C SER A 49 -29.04 -7.33 5.26
N CYS A 50 -29.27 -6.21 4.57
CA CYS A 50 -30.57 -5.96 3.94
C CYS A 50 -30.51 -5.79 2.41
N GLY A 51 -29.32 -5.84 1.80
CA GLY A 51 -29.13 -5.73 0.36
C GLY A 51 -29.37 -4.33 -0.24
N LYS A 52 -29.88 -3.38 0.54
CA LYS A 52 -30.19 -2.02 0.02
C LYS A 52 -28.91 -1.25 -0.30
N LEU A 53 -28.94 -0.53 -1.43
CA LEU A 53 -27.86 0.37 -1.85
C LEU A 53 -27.67 1.48 -0.82
N ILE A 54 -26.42 1.82 -0.54
CA ILE A 54 -26.06 2.93 0.34
C ILE A 54 -26.07 4.21 -0.48
N PRO A 55 -26.90 5.21 -0.10
CA PRO A 55 -26.89 6.53 -0.75
C PRO A 55 -25.51 7.19 -0.58
N TRP A 56 -25.10 8.02 -1.53
CA TRP A 56 -23.78 8.66 -1.52
C TRP A 56 -23.52 9.50 -0.26
N TYR A 57 -24.55 10.17 0.28
CA TYR A 57 -24.44 10.98 1.51
C TYR A 57 -24.33 10.14 2.81
N HIS A 58 -24.64 8.85 2.76
CA HIS A 58 -24.34 7.87 3.81
C HIS A 58 -23.08 7.06 3.53
N ASN A 59 -22.33 7.42 2.51
CA ASN A 59 -21.05 6.82 2.13
C ASN A 59 -19.91 7.88 2.17
N LEU A 60 -20.12 8.99 2.87
CA LEU A 60 -19.05 9.98 3.10
C LEU A 60 -17.99 9.37 4.00
N PRO A 61 -16.72 9.28 3.53
CA PRO A 61 -15.68 8.61 4.29
C PRO A 61 -15.53 9.21 5.69
N ILE A 62 -15.29 8.33 6.67
CA ILE A 62 -15.15 8.64 8.09
C ILE A 62 -16.44 9.23 8.69
N LEU A 63 -16.96 10.29 8.10
CA LEU A 63 -18.12 11.03 8.65
C LEU A 63 -19.38 10.18 8.75
N SER A 64 -19.66 9.35 7.74
CA SER A 64 -20.86 8.51 7.72
C SER A 64 -20.88 7.49 8.86
N TYR A 65 -19.73 7.00 9.31
CA TYR A 65 -19.67 6.12 10.46
C TYR A 65 -20.21 6.80 11.72
N PHE A 66 -19.78 8.03 12.01
CA PHE A 66 -20.21 8.78 13.17
C PHE A 66 -21.66 9.27 13.04
N ILE A 67 -22.06 9.78 11.88
CA ILE A 67 -23.43 10.23 11.62
C ILE A 67 -24.43 9.09 11.78
N CYS A 68 -24.14 7.92 11.21
CA CYS A 68 -24.98 6.74 11.28
C CYS A 68 -24.78 5.92 12.57
N ARG A 69 -23.86 6.37 13.46
CA ARG A 69 -23.53 5.68 14.73
C ARG A 69 -23.17 4.21 14.53
N GLY A 70 -22.40 3.91 13.47
CA GLY A 70 -21.99 2.55 13.13
C GLY A 70 -23.13 1.60 12.75
N LYS A 71 -24.27 2.10 12.27
CA LYS A 71 -25.45 1.30 11.93
C LYS A 71 -25.99 1.63 10.56
N CYS A 72 -26.51 0.62 9.86
CA CYS A 72 -27.18 0.82 8.59
C CYS A 72 -28.36 1.79 8.72
N PHE A 73 -28.48 2.74 7.81
CA PHE A 73 -29.57 3.70 7.78
C PHE A 73 -30.95 3.02 7.70
N ASN A 74 -31.05 1.93 6.94
CA ASN A 74 -32.34 1.27 6.68
C ASN A 74 -32.68 0.20 7.74
N CYS A 75 -31.82 -0.81 7.96
CA CYS A 75 -32.13 -1.96 8.81
C CYS A 75 -31.50 -1.89 10.21
N LYS A 76 -30.74 -0.83 10.51
CA LYS A 76 -30.04 -0.62 11.79
C LYS A 76 -29.01 -1.70 12.14
N ALA A 77 -28.69 -2.64 11.25
CA ALA A 77 -27.63 -3.61 11.44
C ALA A 77 -26.30 -2.89 11.68
N PRO A 78 -25.48 -3.32 12.66
CA PRO A 78 -24.19 -2.71 12.95
C PRO A 78 -23.19 -2.99 11.83
N PHE A 79 -22.27 -2.06 11.58
CA PHE A 79 -21.09 -2.28 10.75
C PHE A 79 -19.81 -1.93 11.50
N SER A 80 -18.74 -2.63 11.15
CA SER A 80 -17.47 -2.58 11.88
C SER A 80 -16.83 -1.20 11.83
N PHE A 81 -16.24 -0.77 12.96
CA PHE A 81 -15.38 0.43 13.03
C PHE A 81 -14.18 0.33 12.08
N ARG A 82 -13.77 -0.87 11.71
CA ARG A 82 -12.68 -1.11 10.76
C ARG A 82 -12.82 -0.31 9.47
N TYR A 83 -14.04 -0.11 8.96
CA TYR A 83 -14.26 0.70 7.76
C TYR A 83 -13.76 2.14 7.94
N ALA A 84 -14.17 2.79 9.01
CA ALA A 84 -13.71 4.14 9.35
C ALA A 84 -12.20 4.16 9.68
N PHE A 85 -11.68 3.11 10.29
CA PHE A 85 -10.25 2.99 10.59
C PHE A 85 -9.40 2.94 9.32
N VAL A 86 -9.74 2.12 8.33
CA VAL A 86 -9.02 2.06 7.04
C VAL A 86 -9.08 3.41 6.32
N GLU A 87 -10.23 4.08 6.33
CA GLU A 87 -10.39 5.40 5.71
C GLU A 87 -9.49 6.44 6.38
N LEU A 88 -9.49 6.50 7.72
CA LEU A 88 -8.65 7.41 8.49
C LEU A 88 -7.16 7.09 8.32
N PHE A 89 -6.80 5.81 8.38
CA PHE A 89 -5.41 5.37 8.22
C PHE A 89 -4.86 5.72 6.83
N THR A 90 -5.67 5.55 5.77
CA THR A 90 -5.31 5.96 4.42
C THR A 90 -5.15 7.47 4.31
N ALA A 91 -6.08 8.25 4.90
CA ALA A 91 -6.01 9.70 4.91
C ALA A 91 -4.73 10.20 5.60
N LEU A 92 -4.40 9.68 6.78
CA LEU A 92 -3.19 10.02 7.51
C LEU A 92 -1.92 9.62 6.74
N SER A 93 -1.91 8.44 6.13
CA SER A 93 -0.78 7.99 5.31
C SER A 93 -0.53 8.91 4.12
N PHE A 94 -1.59 9.41 3.47
CA PHE A 94 -1.48 10.36 2.37
C PHE A 94 -0.89 11.71 2.81
N VAL A 95 -1.29 12.20 3.97
CA VAL A 95 -0.71 13.43 4.55
C VAL A 95 0.76 13.22 4.91
N LEU A 96 1.12 12.06 5.48
CA LEU A 96 2.52 11.74 5.82
C LEU A 96 3.42 11.72 4.59
N VAL A 97 2.93 11.22 3.44
CA VAL A 97 3.67 11.29 2.17
C VAL A 97 3.93 12.74 1.77
N VAL A 98 2.92 13.61 1.82
CA VAL A 98 3.09 15.03 1.49
C VAL A 98 4.04 15.71 2.48
N ALA A 99 3.99 15.36 3.76
CA ALA A 99 4.89 15.90 4.77
C ALA A 99 6.36 15.44 4.57
N ALA A 100 6.55 14.19 4.09
CA ALA A 100 7.87 13.65 3.79
C ALA A 100 8.48 14.24 2.51
N TYR A 101 7.63 14.63 1.56
CA TYR A 101 8.03 15.24 0.28
C TYR A 101 7.41 16.64 0.15
N PRO A 102 7.96 17.65 0.85
CA PRO A 102 7.38 18.99 0.82
C PRO A 102 7.46 19.63 -0.57
N PRO A 103 6.41 20.35 -1.02
CA PRO A 103 6.37 20.98 -2.35
C PRO A 103 7.30 22.18 -2.50
N ILE A 104 8.29 22.36 -1.62
CA ILE A 104 9.11 23.57 -1.55
C ILE A 104 10.46 23.36 -2.21
N GLY A 105 10.77 24.27 -3.13
CA GLY A 105 12.06 24.36 -3.78
C GLY A 105 13.21 24.62 -2.82
N GLY A 106 14.30 23.93 -3.02
CA GLY A 106 15.62 24.39 -2.64
C GLY A 106 16.46 23.47 -1.79
N HIS A 107 15.93 22.63 -0.95
CA HIS A 107 16.72 21.61 -0.26
C HIS A 107 15.94 20.29 -0.21
N THR A 108 16.03 19.60 -1.29
CA THR A 108 15.59 18.22 -1.35
C THR A 108 16.61 17.36 -0.63
N ILE A 109 16.19 16.70 0.41
CA ILE A 109 16.96 15.58 0.98
C ILE A 109 17.36 14.57 -0.12
N TRP A 110 16.70 14.64 -1.31
CA TRP A 110 16.83 13.70 -2.42
C TRP A 110 17.00 14.33 -3.82
N GLY A 111 17.27 15.64 -3.97
CA GLY A 111 17.47 16.28 -5.29
C GLY A 111 16.20 16.48 -6.15
N ILE A 112 15.00 16.45 -5.56
CA ILE A 112 13.71 16.50 -6.25
C ILE A 112 13.40 17.94 -6.71
N THR A 113 13.09 18.13 -7.99
CA THR A 113 12.67 19.43 -8.53
C THR A 113 11.20 19.72 -8.20
N PRO A 114 10.76 21.00 -8.19
CA PRO A 114 9.35 21.36 -7.92
C PRO A 114 8.33 20.71 -8.89
N ILE A 115 8.77 20.32 -10.09
CA ILE A 115 7.92 19.72 -11.12
C ILE A 115 7.66 18.23 -10.83
N THR A 116 8.60 17.55 -10.18
CA THR A 116 8.48 16.10 -9.89
C THR A 116 7.73 15.82 -8.59
N PHE A 117 7.55 16.81 -7.72
CA PHE A 117 6.86 16.67 -6.46
C PHE A 117 5.46 16.02 -6.58
N PRO A 118 4.50 16.56 -7.37
CA PRO A 118 3.17 15.95 -7.42
C PRO A 118 3.19 14.53 -7.96
N THR A 119 4.07 14.24 -8.91
CA THR A 119 4.19 12.91 -9.52
C THR A 119 4.70 11.88 -8.53
N LEU A 120 5.72 12.21 -7.75
CA LEU A 120 6.26 11.32 -6.72
C LEU A 120 5.24 11.07 -5.60
N VAL A 121 4.56 12.11 -5.14
CA VAL A 121 3.50 11.97 -4.13
C VAL A 121 2.40 11.04 -4.62
N PHE A 122 1.97 11.20 -5.88
CA PHE A 122 0.95 10.34 -6.48
C PHE A 122 1.40 8.88 -6.59
N ILE A 123 2.65 8.63 -6.99
CA ILE A 123 3.24 7.28 -7.06
C ILE A 123 3.24 6.62 -5.67
N TYR A 124 3.67 7.37 -4.63
CA TYR A 124 3.68 6.84 -3.27
C TYR A 124 2.27 6.63 -2.69
N TRP A 125 1.28 7.44 -3.08
CA TRP A 125 -0.11 7.19 -2.71
C TRP A 125 -0.64 5.89 -3.31
N ILE A 126 -0.32 5.60 -4.59
CA ILE A 126 -0.65 4.31 -5.22
C ILE A 126 0.02 3.16 -4.46
N PHE A 127 1.32 3.28 -4.20
CA PHE A 127 2.09 2.26 -3.51
C PHE A 127 1.54 1.96 -2.10
N ILE A 128 1.31 2.98 -1.28
CA ILE A 128 0.76 2.83 0.06
C ILE A 128 -0.66 2.25 0.02
N SER A 129 -1.47 2.65 -0.95
CA SER A 129 -2.81 2.06 -1.14
C SER A 129 -2.73 0.55 -1.38
N GLY A 130 -1.79 0.11 -2.23
CA GLY A 130 -1.51 -1.31 -2.43
C GLY A 130 -1.07 -2.02 -1.16
N LEU A 131 -0.15 -1.41 -0.38
CA LEU A 131 0.31 -1.98 0.89
C LEU A 131 -0.84 -2.10 1.91
N ILE A 132 -1.73 -1.11 1.99
CA ILE A 132 -2.90 -1.17 2.87
C ILE A 132 -3.80 -2.35 2.47
N VAL A 133 -4.11 -2.51 1.18
CA VAL A 133 -4.90 -3.65 0.71
C VAL A 133 -4.21 -4.97 1.05
N ALA A 134 -2.91 -5.11 0.74
CA ALA A 134 -2.14 -6.32 1.05
C ALA A 134 -2.21 -6.66 2.53
N THR A 135 -1.94 -5.68 3.41
CA THR A 135 -1.92 -5.86 4.87
C THR A 135 -3.26 -6.32 5.42
N PHE A 136 -4.37 -5.67 5.01
CA PHE A 136 -5.68 -6.02 5.54
C PHE A 136 -6.25 -7.31 4.95
N VAL A 137 -5.89 -7.65 3.70
CA VAL A 137 -6.26 -8.95 3.11
C VAL A 137 -5.47 -10.08 3.78
N ASP A 138 -4.17 -9.88 4.00
CA ASP A 138 -3.33 -10.86 4.69
C ASP A 138 -3.82 -11.10 6.13
N PHE A 139 -4.20 -10.05 6.84
CA PHE A 139 -4.75 -10.15 8.19
C PHE A 139 -6.06 -10.98 8.26
N ASP A 140 -6.90 -10.91 7.21
CA ASP A 140 -8.18 -11.62 7.18
C ASP A 140 -8.09 -13.03 6.61
N HIS A 141 -7.26 -13.21 5.58
CA HIS A 141 -7.26 -14.41 4.74
C HIS A 141 -5.93 -15.15 4.69
N TYR A 142 -4.87 -14.58 5.30
CA TYR A 142 -3.50 -15.10 5.25
C TYR A 142 -2.98 -15.29 3.81
N ILE A 143 -3.41 -14.41 2.90
CA ILE A 143 -2.98 -14.38 1.50
C ILE A 143 -2.66 -12.96 1.06
N ILE A 144 -1.68 -12.82 0.18
CA ILE A 144 -1.37 -11.55 -0.48
C ILE A 144 -1.83 -11.63 -1.93
N PRO A 145 -2.79 -10.78 -2.36
CA PRO A 145 -3.33 -10.83 -3.72
C PRO A 145 -2.25 -10.58 -4.77
N ASP A 146 -2.27 -11.36 -5.85
CA ASP A 146 -1.32 -11.22 -6.96
C ASP A 146 -1.50 -9.88 -7.70
N SER A 147 -2.70 -9.34 -7.73
CA SER A 147 -2.96 -7.99 -8.27
C SER A 147 -2.16 -6.89 -7.56
N VAL A 148 -1.92 -7.04 -6.26
CA VAL A 148 -1.12 -6.08 -5.47
C VAL A 148 0.37 -6.41 -5.54
N SER A 149 0.76 -7.67 -5.37
CA SER A 149 2.16 -8.07 -5.30
C SER A 149 2.83 -8.06 -6.70
N ILE A 150 2.25 -8.76 -7.69
CA ILE A 150 2.77 -8.77 -9.06
C ILE A 150 2.47 -7.44 -9.75
N GLY A 151 1.21 -6.97 -9.66
CA GLY A 151 0.81 -5.69 -10.22
C GLY A 151 1.63 -4.52 -9.65
N GLY A 152 1.88 -4.53 -8.34
CA GLY A 152 2.76 -3.58 -7.68
C GLY A 152 4.20 -3.64 -8.19
N SER A 153 4.78 -4.84 -8.36
CA SER A 153 6.13 -5.00 -8.90
C SER A 153 6.26 -4.43 -10.32
N VAL A 154 5.30 -4.74 -11.18
CA VAL A 154 5.26 -4.20 -12.55
C VAL A 154 5.10 -2.68 -12.53
N ALA A 155 4.17 -2.15 -11.75
CA ALA A 155 3.95 -0.72 -11.61
C ALA A 155 5.20 0.00 -11.07
N GLY A 156 5.86 -0.55 -10.04
CA GLY A 156 7.08 0.01 -9.47
C GLY A 156 8.21 0.12 -10.50
N ILE A 157 8.45 -0.95 -11.27
CA ILE A 157 9.46 -0.94 -12.34
C ILE A 157 9.07 0.07 -13.43
N LEU A 158 7.82 0.10 -13.89
CA LEU A 158 7.35 1.07 -14.90
C LEU A 158 7.52 2.50 -14.42
N PHE A 159 7.12 2.82 -13.18
CA PHE A 159 7.30 4.16 -12.62
C PHE A 159 8.79 4.53 -12.48
N SER A 160 9.67 3.56 -12.21
CA SER A 160 11.11 3.80 -12.13
C SER A 160 11.71 4.22 -13.50
N PHE A 161 11.15 3.73 -14.62
CA PHE A 161 11.51 4.20 -15.95
C PHE A 161 10.89 5.56 -16.29
N LEU A 162 9.63 5.78 -15.92
CA LEU A 162 8.90 7.01 -16.24
C LEU A 162 9.34 8.21 -15.39
N VAL A 163 9.69 7.95 -14.13
CA VAL A 163 10.06 8.96 -13.13
C VAL A 163 11.37 8.52 -12.45
N PRO A 164 12.53 8.72 -13.11
CA PRO A 164 13.83 8.28 -12.61
C PRO A 164 14.18 8.90 -11.24
N GLU A 165 13.60 10.05 -10.93
CA GLU A 165 13.74 10.73 -9.64
C GLU A 165 13.19 9.91 -8.47
N LEU A 166 12.37 8.90 -8.71
CA LEU A 166 11.92 7.93 -7.70
C LEU A 166 13.12 7.27 -6.99
N HIS A 167 14.22 7.10 -7.72
CA HIS A 167 15.49 6.57 -7.22
C HIS A 167 16.62 7.61 -7.18
N GLY A 168 16.29 8.91 -7.27
CA GLY A 168 17.27 9.99 -7.29
C GLY A 168 18.15 10.01 -8.56
N GLN A 169 17.66 9.46 -9.67
CA GLN A 169 18.35 9.44 -10.96
C GLN A 169 17.81 10.52 -11.89
N ALA A 170 18.65 11.06 -12.78
CA ALA A 170 18.24 12.03 -13.77
C ALA A 170 17.89 11.40 -15.13
N ILE A 171 18.32 10.16 -15.39
CA ILE A 171 18.21 9.49 -16.67
C ILE A 171 17.24 8.31 -16.55
N TRP A 172 16.30 8.21 -17.46
CA TRP A 172 15.19 7.23 -17.43
C TRP A 172 15.66 5.76 -17.34
N TRP A 173 16.71 5.37 -18.09
CA TRP A 173 17.22 3.99 -18.04
C TRP A 173 17.95 3.67 -16.73
N GLN A 174 18.60 4.67 -16.10
CA GLN A 174 19.22 4.50 -14.78
C GLN A 174 18.12 4.30 -13.71
N GLY A 175 17.08 5.14 -13.72
CA GLY A 175 15.93 4.96 -12.85
C GLY A 175 15.32 3.56 -12.96
N GLY A 176 15.06 3.10 -14.19
CA GLY A 176 14.56 1.75 -14.45
C GLY A 176 15.49 0.64 -13.96
N LEU A 177 16.80 0.79 -14.18
CA LEU A 177 17.79 -0.17 -13.67
C LEU A 177 17.78 -0.25 -12.15
N TYR A 178 17.72 0.91 -11.44
CA TYR A 178 17.60 0.94 -10.00
C TYR A 178 16.29 0.32 -9.48
N GLY A 179 15.18 0.48 -10.20
CA GLY A 179 13.92 -0.20 -9.90
C GLY A 179 14.03 -1.72 -10.03
N ILE A 180 14.68 -2.21 -11.10
CA ILE A 180 14.94 -3.65 -11.30
C ILE A 180 15.88 -4.21 -10.23
N ILE A 181 16.96 -3.50 -9.91
CA ILE A 181 17.88 -3.88 -8.82
C ILE A 181 17.14 -3.90 -7.48
N GLY A 182 16.30 -2.91 -7.23
CA GLY A 182 15.45 -2.85 -6.03
C GLY A 182 14.51 -4.04 -5.94
N PHE A 183 13.81 -4.35 -7.04
CA PHE A 183 12.96 -5.56 -7.13
C PHE A 183 13.76 -6.82 -6.81
N ALA A 184 14.91 -7.01 -7.46
CA ALA A 184 15.76 -8.18 -7.23
C ALA A 184 16.25 -8.25 -5.78
N ALA A 185 16.61 -7.12 -5.18
CA ALA A 185 17.07 -7.04 -3.79
C ALA A 185 15.97 -7.38 -2.77
N GLY A 186 14.72 -7.11 -3.07
CA GLY A 186 13.58 -7.53 -2.25
C GLY A 186 13.19 -9.00 -2.49
N PHE A 187 13.14 -9.41 -3.76
CA PHE A 187 12.64 -10.72 -4.16
C PHE A 187 13.66 -11.85 -3.92
N VAL A 188 14.91 -11.69 -4.40
CA VAL A 188 15.87 -12.79 -4.47
C VAL A 188 16.27 -13.30 -3.07
N PRO A 189 16.63 -12.47 -2.09
CA PRO A 189 17.01 -12.97 -0.77
C PRO A 189 15.90 -13.77 -0.09
N LEU A 190 14.65 -13.28 -0.15
CA LEU A 190 13.51 -13.99 0.45
C LEU A 190 13.18 -15.28 -0.30
N GLN A 191 13.30 -15.28 -1.63
CA GLN A 191 13.12 -16.50 -2.42
C GLN A 191 14.17 -17.56 -2.08
N VAL A 192 15.43 -17.16 -1.91
CA VAL A 192 16.50 -18.06 -1.50
C VAL A 192 16.22 -18.61 -0.09
N LEU A 193 15.87 -17.74 0.86
CA LEU A 193 15.51 -18.17 2.22
C LEU A 193 14.33 -19.15 2.20
N ARG A 194 13.27 -18.84 1.44
CA ARG A 194 12.11 -19.72 1.26
C ARG A 194 12.52 -21.10 0.79
N LEU A 195 13.39 -21.19 -0.23
CA LEU A 195 13.84 -22.47 -0.79
C LEU A 195 14.73 -23.24 0.19
N VAL A 196 15.70 -22.55 0.84
CA VAL A 196 16.63 -23.16 1.81
C VAL A 196 15.87 -23.72 3.02
N PHE A 197 14.98 -22.91 3.62
CA PHE A 197 14.17 -23.37 4.75
C PHE A 197 13.20 -24.49 4.37
N THR A 198 12.57 -24.42 3.20
CA THR A 198 11.72 -25.50 2.70
C THR A 198 12.49 -26.80 2.55
N TRP A 199 13.67 -26.76 1.93
CA TRP A 199 14.54 -27.93 1.80
C TRP A 199 14.96 -28.48 3.16
N TYR A 200 15.39 -27.61 4.09
CA TYR A 200 15.82 -28.02 5.43
C TYR A 200 14.69 -28.68 6.23
N PHE A 201 13.49 -28.09 6.25
CA PHE A 201 12.36 -28.65 6.99
C PHE A 201 11.79 -29.91 6.36
N ARG A 202 11.79 -30.03 5.02
CA ARG A 202 11.45 -31.29 4.33
C ARG A 202 12.41 -32.40 4.70
N LYS A 203 13.71 -32.13 4.72
CA LYS A 203 14.71 -33.11 5.12
C LYS A 203 14.54 -33.61 6.56
N ARG A 204 13.97 -32.77 7.41
CA ARG A 204 13.66 -33.12 8.81
C ARG A 204 12.25 -33.71 9.01
N GLY A 205 11.47 -33.88 7.96
CA GLY A 205 10.11 -34.41 8.04
C GLY A 205 9.11 -33.50 8.77
N ARG A 206 9.40 -32.18 8.85
CA ARG A 206 8.55 -31.21 9.56
C ARG A 206 7.47 -30.59 8.68
N ILE A 207 7.60 -30.65 7.36
CA ILE A 207 6.62 -30.15 6.38
C ILE A 207 6.42 -31.19 5.29
N GLU A 208 5.23 -31.24 4.73
CA GLU A 208 4.84 -32.15 3.64
C GLU A 208 5.57 -31.78 2.33
N LYS A 209 5.52 -32.72 1.35
CA LYS A 209 6.22 -32.53 0.07
C LYS A 209 5.73 -31.33 -0.74
N ASP A 210 4.46 -30.97 -0.58
CA ASP A 210 3.82 -29.89 -1.33
C ASP A 210 3.80 -28.56 -0.57
N ASP A 211 4.17 -28.56 0.72
CA ASP A 211 4.22 -27.35 1.55
C ASP A 211 5.55 -26.58 1.43
N TYR A 212 5.48 -25.30 1.70
CA TYR A 212 6.63 -24.39 1.74
C TYR A 212 6.75 -23.75 3.13
N ALA A 213 7.99 -23.51 3.56
CA ALA A 213 8.29 -22.90 4.86
C ALA A 213 7.85 -21.43 4.99
N MET A 214 7.59 -20.76 3.86
CA MET A 214 7.20 -19.35 3.80
C MET A 214 6.25 -19.11 2.62
N GLY A 215 5.27 -18.21 2.79
CA GLY A 215 4.35 -17.81 1.74
C GLY A 215 5.07 -17.18 0.52
N PHE A 216 4.61 -17.52 -0.69
CA PHE A 216 5.17 -16.90 -1.90
C PHE A 216 4.68 -15.46 -2.09
N GLY A 217 3.56 -15.11 -1.47
CA GLY A 217 3.01 -13.76 -1.45
C GLY A 217 3.98 -12.73 -0.86
N ASP A 218 4.62 -13.07 0.29
CA ASP A 218 5.60 -12.20 0.97
C ASP A 218 6.80 -11.91 0.08
N VAL A 219 7.30 -12.93 -0.63
CA VAL A 219 8.44 -12.79 -1.55
C VAL A 219 8.10 -11.83 -2.68
N LYS A 220 6.92 -11.98 -3.29
CA LYS A 220 6.44 -11.10 -4.37
C LYS A 220 6.20 -9.66 -3.87
N LEU A 221 5.59 -9.51 -2.70
CA LEU A 221 5.35 -8.21 -2.11
C LEU A 221 6.65 -7.46 -1.80
N MET A 222 7.65 -8.15 -1.28
CA MET A 222 8.98 -7.54 -1.05
C MET A 222 9.68 -7.15 -2.34
N GLY A 223 9.46 -7.87 -3.44
CA GLY A 223 9.87 -7.42 -4.77
C GLY A 223 9.23 -6.09 -5.15
N ALA A 224 7.92 -5.95 -4.94
CA ALA A 224 7.22 -4.67 -5.17
C ALA A 224 7.76 -3.54 -4.30
N VAL A 225 7.97 -3.79 -2.99
CA VAL A 225 8.59 -2.81 -2.08
C VAL A 225 9.94 -2.35 -2.59
N GLY A 226 10.79 -3.29 -3.04
CA GLY A 226 12.11 -2.98 -3.59
C GLY A 226 12.04 -2.17 -4.90
N ALA A 227 11.08 -2.48 -5.77
CA ALA A 227 10.89 -1.75 -7.03
C ALA A 227 10.52 -0.27 -6.80
N PHE A 228 9.68 0.04 -5.80
CA PHE A 228 9.29 1.41 -5.46
C PHE A 228 10.33 2.16 -4.62
N LEU A 229 10.90 1.51 -3.61
CA LEU A 229 11.73 2.17 -2.60
C LEU A 229 13.25 1.96 -2.81
N GLY A 230 13.61 1.10 -3.76
CA GLY A 230 15.00 0.75 -4.06
C GLY A 230 15.61 -0.27 -3.09
N PHE A 231 16.82 -0.71 -3.41
CA PHE A 231 17.47 -1.84 -2.71
C PHE A 231 17.77 -1.58 -1.23
N LYS A 232 18.12 -0.33 -0.84
CA LYS A 232 18.43 0.02 0.56
C LYS A 232 17.21 -0.12 1.45
N ALA A 233 16.07 0.39 0.98
CA ALA A 233 14.81 0.29 1.72
C ALA A 233 14.31 -1.16 1.76
N ALA A 234 14.43 -1.93 0.69
CA ALA A 234 14.11 -3.35 0.68
C ALA A 234 14.93 -4.12 1.72
N ALA A 235 16.25 -3.94 1.75
CA ALA A 235 17.13 -4.57 2.75
C ALA A 235 16.75 -4.17 4.18
N PHE A 236 16.49 -2.87 4.42
CA PHE A 236 16.04 -2.38 5.72
C PHE A 236 14.70 -3.02 6.14
N THR A 237 13.73 -3.12 5.23
CA THR A 237 12.41 -3.70 5.52
C THR A 237 12.51 -5.17 5.89
N VAL A 238 13.34 -5.95 5.20
CA VAL A 238 13.59 -7.36 5.53
C VAL A 238 14.20 -7.50 6.91
N LEU A 239 15.24 -6.70 7.23
CA LEU A 239 15.89 -6.73 8.54
C LEU A 239 14.95 -6.28 9.66
N ALA A 240 14.23 -5.18 9.46
CA ALA A 240 13.26 -4.68 10.43
C ALA A 240 12.12 -5.68 10.67
N GLY A 241 11.61 -6.29 9.61
CA GLY A 241 10.58 -7.33 9.70
C GLY A 241 11.06 -8.56 10.47
N ALA A 242 12.29 -9.03 10.22
CA ALA A 242 12.89 -10.14 10.95
C ALA A 242 13.06 -9.82 12.45
N LEU A 243 13.54 -8.61 12.78
CA LEU A 243 13.69 -8.18 14.18
C LEU A 243 12.35 -8.07 14.89
N LEU A 244 11.37 -7.42 14.27
CA LEU A 244 10.01 -7.31 14.85
C LEU A 244 9.35 -8.68 15.01
N GLY A 245 9.49 -9.57 14.03
CA GLY A 245 8.97 -10.93 14.12
C GLY A 245 9.55 -11.71 15.30
N THR A 246 10.85 -11.55 15.58
CA THR A 246 11.50 -12.21 16.73
C THR A 246 11.10 -11.61 18.09
N LEU A 247 10.63 -10.35 18.12
CA LEU A 247 10.17 -9.71 19.35
C LEU A 247 8.72 -10.08 19.70
N VAL A 248 7.92 -10.45 18.70
CA VAL A 248 6.49 -10.77 18.86
C VAL A 248 6.23 -12.29 18.99
N ALA A 249 7.17 -13.13 18.51
CA ALA A 249 7.09 -14.59 18.61
C ALA A 249 7.46 -15.10 20.01
#